data_abb381490a7d20ae828c62ecca6d6312
#
_entry.id   abb381490a7d20ae828c62ecca6d6312
#
_cell.length_a   1.000
_cell.length_b   1.000
_cell.length_c   1.000
_cell.angle_alpha   90.00
_cell.angle_beta   90.00
_cell.angle_gamma   90.00
#
_symmetry.space_group_name_H-M   'P 1'
#
loop_
_entity.id
_entity.type
_entity.pdbx_description
1 polymer ?
#
loop_
_entity_poly.entity_id
_entity_poly.type
_entity_poly.pdbx_seq_one_letter_code
_entity_poly.pdbx_strand_id
1 'polypeptide(L)'
;SNFKDEILSLVASKKLDEAIALCDTKKSCVASAVKKFLQKAPKGIDVQDYEFILKEITIKETSPYESRLNLLASVISISPMLGLLGTVTGMIRAFTNISKYGAGDAAIVADGIAEALLTTAAGLMIAIPVIVVYNYLNRRLEKMENEIDDVVTNIINIFRR
;
A
#
# COMPACT_ATOMS: atom_id res chain seq x y z
N SER A 1 5.40 13.67 -16.74
CA SER A 1 5.93 15.05 -16.88
C SER A 1 5.05 15.93 -17.77
N ASN A 2 4.52 15.40 -18.89
CA ASN A 2 3.72 16.19 -19.83
C ASN A 2 2.38 16.69 -19.23
N PHE A 3 1.70 15.83 -18.45
CA PHE A 3 0.43 16.19 -17.81
C PHE A 3 0.57 17.34 -16.80
N LYS A 4 1.63 17.32 -15.98
CA LYS A 4 1.91 18.39 -15.03
C LYS A 4 2.09 19.74 -15.73
N ASP A 5 2.92 19.77 -16.77
CA ASP A 5 3.23 21.00 -17.49
C ASP A 5 2.00 21.58 -18.19
N GLU A 6 1.16 20.73 -18.79
CA GLU A 6 -0.10 21.13 -19.41
C GLU A 6 -1.10 21.71 -18.40
N ILE A 7 -1.28 21.03 -17.25
CA ILE A 7 -2.17 21.51 -16.19
C ILE A 7 -1.70 22.85 -15.63
N LEU A 8 -0.43 23.02 -15.34
CA LEU A 8 0.13 24.25 -14.80
C LEU A 8 -0.02 25.40 -15.81
N SER A 9 0.18 25.15 -17.09
CA SER A 9 -0.03 26.12 -18.16
C SER A 9 -1.49 26.59 -18.24
N LEU A 10 -2.45 25.66 -18.19
CA LEU A 10 -3.88 25.98 -18.22
C LEU A 10 -4.32 26.76 -16.98
N VAL A 11 -3.84 26.38 -15.80
CA VAL A 11 -4.13 27.10 -14.55
C VAL A 11 -3.53 28.51 -14.55
N ALA A 12 -2.28 28.68 -15.03
CA ALA A 12 -1.63 29.98 -15.15
C ALA A 12 -2.37 30.90 -16.14
N SER A 13 -2.93 30.34 -17.20
CA SER A 13 -3.76 31.06 -18.21
C SER A 13 -5.20 31.33 -17.75
N LYS A 14 -5.53 30.99 -16.49
CA LYS A 14 -6.89 31.12 -15.90
C LYS A 14 -7.98 30.28 -16.62
N LYS A 15 -7.59 29.24 -17.32
CA LYS A 15 -8.47 28.31 -18.05
C LYS A 15 -8.80 27.09 -17.19
N LEU A 16 -9.49 27.30 -16.06
CA LEU A 16 -9.78 26.24 -15.09
C LEU A 16 -10.68 25.13 -15.66
N ASP A 17 -11.66 25.49 -16.50
CA ASP A 17 -12.58 24.52 -17.11
C ASP A 17 -11.84 23.59 -18.07
N GLU A 18 -10.88 24.11 -18.84
CA GLU A 18 -10.03 23.31 -19.71
C GLU A 18 -9.07 22.41 -18.91
N ALA A 19 -8.54 22.91 -17.78
CA ALA A 19 -7.71 22.14 -16.88
C ALA A 19 -8.48 20.96 -16.27
N ILE A 20 -9.71 21.18 -15.83
CA ILE A 20 -10.60 20.14 -15.31
C ILE A 20 -10.93 19.10 -16.40
N ALA A 21 -11.24 19.57 -17.61
CA ALA A 21 -11.51 18.69 -18.76
C ALA A 21 -10.29 17.82 -19.11
N LEU A 22 -9.08 18.38 -19.03
CA LEU A 22 -7.84 17.61 -19.23
C LEU A 22 -7.66 16.51 -18.18
N CYS A 23 -8.00 16.79 -16.93
CA CYS A 23 -7.98 15.76 -15.87
C CYS A 23 -8.94 14.59 -16.17
N ASP A 24 -10.09 14.85 -16.79
CA ASP A 24 -11.06 13.82 -17.17
C ASP A 24 -10.56 12.91 -18.28
N THR A 25 -9.62 13.35 -19.10
CA THR A 25 -9.02 12.54 -20.16
C THR A 25 -8.01 11.53 -19.63
N LYS A 26 -7.49 11.72 -18.42
CA LYS A 26 -6.48 10.88 -17.78
C LYS A 26 -7.12 10.07 -16.66
N LYS A 27 -7.16 8.76 -16.80
CA LYS A 27 -7.63 7.82 -15.75
C LYS A 27 -6.49 7.51 -14.77
N SER A 28 -6.10 8.49 -13.97
CA SER A 28 -5.07 8.31 -12.93
C SER A 28 -5.53 8.91 -11.61
N CYS A 29 -4.98 8.37 -10.51
CA CYS A 29 -5.22 8.89 -9.16
C CYS A 29 -4.78 10.35 -9.04
N VAL A 30 -3.64 10.70 -9.64
CA VAL A 30 -3.11 12.08 -9.67
C VAL A 30 -4.07 13.03 -10.39
N ALA A 31 -4.58 12.65 -11.56
CA ALA A 31 -5.54 13.46 -12.30
C ALA A 31 -6.86 13.65 -11.53
N SER A 32 -7.36 12.61 -10.88
CA SER A 32 -8.54 12.68 -10.01
C SER A 32 -8.34 13.64 -8.84
N ALA A 33 -7.20 13.55 -8.16
CA ALA A 33 -6.87 14.44 -7.04
C ALA A 33 -6.75 15.90 -7.47
N VAL A 34 -6.07 16.17 -8.59
CA VAL A 34 -5.92 17.53 -9.16
C VAL A 34 -7.27 18.10 -9.55
N LYS A 35 -8.12 17.30 -10.21
CA LYS A 35 -9.48 17.71 -10.56
C LYS A 35 -10.29 18.12 -9.33
N LYS A 36 -10.31 17.29 -8.31
CA LYS A 36 -11.03 17.57 -7.05
C LYS A 36 -10.49 18.81 -6.36
N PHE A 37 -9.18 19.01 -6.37
CA PHE A 37 -8.57 20.22 -5.84
C PHE A 37 -9.03 21.47 -6.60
N LEU A 38 -8.99 21.48 -7.93
CA LEU A 38 -9.43 22.60 -8.76
C LEU A 38 -10.92 22.92 -8.59
N GLN A 39 -11.75 21.91 -8.35
CA GLN A 39 -13.19 22.09 -8.11
C GLN A 39 -13.50 22.61 -6.70
N LYS A 40 -12.72 22.20 -5.70
CA LYS A 40 -13.02 22.45 -4.28
C LYS A 40 -12.34 23.70 -3.71
N ALA A 41 -11.18 24.08 -4.27
CA ALA A 41 -10.38 25.18 -3.75
C ALA A 41 -10.88 26.54 -4.26
N PRO A 42 -11.50 27.39 -3.44
CA PRO A 42 -11.84 28.75 -3.82
C PRO A 42 -10.56 29.58 -3.97
N LYS A 43 -10.58 30.55 -4.88
CA LYS A 43 -9.47 31.49 -5.05
C LYS A 43 -9.36 32.44 -3.87
N GLY A 44 -8.14 32.73 -3.42
CA GLY A 44 -7.87 33.78 -2.43
C GLY A 44 -8.03 33.39 -0.99
N ILE A 45 -8.03 32.11 -0.67
CA ILE A 45 -7.96 31.61 0.70
C ILE A 45 -6.52 31.54 1.20
N ASP A 46 -6.32 31.37 2.50
CA ASP A 46 -5.02 31.26 3.12
C ASP A 46 -4.29 29.97 2.71
N VAL A 47 -2.96 30.00 2.73
CA VAL A 47 -2.14 28.83 2.36
C VAL A 47 -2.43 27.61 3.19
N GLN A 48 -2.68 27.79 4.48
CA GLN A 48 -3.01 26.72 5.40
C GLN A 48 -4.33 26.00 5.00
N ASP A 49 -5.29 26.74 4.49
CA ASP A 49 -6.55 26.17 4.01
C ASP A 49 -6.34 25.35 2.72
N TYR A 50 -5.46 25.80 1.81
CA TYR A 50 -5.08 25.02 0.63
C TYR A 50 -4.38 23.70 1.00
N GLU A 51 -3.44 23.75 1.96
CA GLU A 51 -2.74 22.56 2.43
C GLU A 51 -3.69 21.55 3.10
N PHE A 52 -4.68 22.05 3.86
CA PHE A 52 -5.70 21.22 4.47
C PHE A 52 -6.57 20.52 3.41
N ILE A 53 -7.02 21.25 2.38
CA ILE A 53 -7.80 20.70 1.27
C ILE A 53 -6.98 19.64 0.51
N LEU A 54 -5.71 19.93 0.23
CA LEU A 54 -4.80 18.98 -0.42
C LEU A 54 -4.67 17.69 0.38
N LYS A 55 -4.41 17.80 1.66
CA LYS A 55 -4.28 16.65 2.56
C LYS A 55 -5.55 15.80 2.62
N GLU A 56 -6.71 16.44 2.72
CA GLU A 56 -8.01 15.75 2.71
C GLU A 56 -8.23 14.97 1.41
N ILE A 57 -7.92 15.59 0.26
CA ILE A 57 -8.08 14.96 -1.05
C ILE A 57 -7.10 13.80 -1.21
N THR A 58 -5.84 13.98 -0.87
CA THR A 58 -4.81 12.94 -0.98
C THR A 58 -5.21 11.72 -0.16
N ILE A 59 -5.61 11.90 1.10
CA ILE A 59 -6.07 10.80 1.96
C ILE A 59 -7.25 10.05 1.33
N LYS A 60 -8.24 10.77 0.80
CA LYS A 60 -9.40 10.13 0.16
C LYS A 60 -9.06 9.34 -1.10
N GLU A 61 -8.15 9.87 -1.91
CA GLU A 61 -7.73 9.20 -3.15
C GLU A 61 -6.82 8.00 -2.90
N THR A 62 -5.97 8.03 -1.87
CA THR A 62 -5.01 6.97 -1.57
C THR A 62 -5.56 5.89 -0.64
N SER A 63 -6.57 6.20 0.17
CA SER A 63 -7.16 5.27 1.15
C SER A 63 -7.53 3.88 0.60
N PRO A 64 -8.12 3.70 -0.59
CA PRO A 64 -8.40 2.38 -1.13
C PRO A 64 -7.14 1.55 -1.39
N TYR A 65 -6.04 2.20 -1.78
CA TYR A 65 -4.75 1.55 -2.04
C TYR A 65 -4.07 1.18 -0.74
N GLU A 66 -4.06 2.08 0.25
CA GLU A 66 -3.53 1.82 1.59
C GLU A 66 -4.23 0.65 2.27
N SER A 67 -5.54 0.58 2.19
CA SER A 67 -6.34 -0.52 2.75
C SER A 67 -5.92 -1.88 2.16
N ARG A 68 -5.67 -1.96 0.85
CA ARG A 68 -5.19 -3.17 0.20
C ARG A 68 -3.75 -3.51 0.58
N LEU A 69 -2.89 -2.50 0.73
CA LEU A 69 -1.51 -2.69 1.22
C LEU A 69 -1.48 -3.20 2.66
N ASN A 70 -2.36 -2.69 3.52
CA ASN A 70 -2.50 -3.17 4.90
C ASN A 70 -2.92 -4.64 4.96
N LEU A 71 -3.77 -5.10 4.03
CA LEU A 71 -4.10 -6.52 3.91
C LEU A 71 -2.88 -7.36 3.55
N LEU A 72 -2.05 -6.91 2.59
CA LEU A 72 -0.80 -7.60 2.25
C LEU A 72 0.18 -7.61 3.43
N ALA A 73 0.30 -6.50 4.16
CA ALA A 73 1.13 -6.43 5.37
C ALA A 73 0.68 -7.45 6.44
N SER A 74 -0.62 -7.65 6.58
CA SER A 74 -1.19 -8.67 7.47
C SER A 74 -0.79 -10.09 7.03
N VAL A 75 -0.84 -10.40 5.74
CA VAL A 75 -0.40 -11.70 5.20
C VAL A 75 1.08 -11.94 5.48
N ILE A 76 1.92 -10.93 5.30
CA ILE A 76 3.36 -11.00 5.56
C ILE A 76 3.64 -11.36 7.03
N SER A 77 2.88 -10.78 7.95
CA SER A 77 3.05 -11.02 9.38
C SER A 77 2.46 -12.36 9.84
N ILE A 78 1.28 -12.70 9.36
CA ILE A 78 0.52 -13.88 9.80
C ILE A 78 1.10 -15.18 9.22
N SER A 79 1.58 -15.17 7.97
CA SER A 79 2.06 -16.41 7.34
C SER A 79 3.22 -17.09 8.06
N PRO A 80 4.28 -16.38 8.50
CA PRO A 80 5.33 -17.00 9.34
C PRO A 80 4.82 -17.44 10.70
N MET A 81 3.87 -16.71 11.31
CA MET A 81 3.28 -17.08 12.59
C MET A 81 2.48 -18.38 12.49
N LEU A 82 1.72 -18.57 11.41
CA LEU A 82 1.03 -19.82 11.14
C LEU A 82 2.02 -20.97 10.90
N GLY A 83 3.13 -20.70 10.21
CA GLY A 83 4.22 -21.65 10.06
C GLY A 83 4.83 -22.05 11.40
N LEU A 84 5.08 -21.10 12.28
CA LEU A 84 5.57 -21.36 13.63
C LEU A 84 4.56 -22.15 14.46
N LEU A 85 3.28 -21.82 14.37
CA LEU A 85 2.20 -22.59 15.03
C LEU A 85 2.21 -24.06 14.57
N GLY A 86 2.43 -24.29 13.29
CA GLY A 86 2.57 -25.64 12.74
C GLY A 86 3.77 -26.39 13.32
N THR A 87 4.90 -25.70 13.51
CA THR A 87 6.07 -26.29 14.19
C THR A 87 5.75 -26.68 15.63
N VAL A 88 5.12 -25.81 16.38
CA VAL A 88 4.74 -26.09 17.78
C VAL A 88 3.78 -27.29 17.87
N THR A 89 2.74 -27.30 17.04
CA THR A 89 1.75 -28.40 17.03
C THR A 89 2.35 -29.72 16.54
N GLY A 90 3.22 -29.67 15.55
CA GLY A 90 3.94 -30.87 15.07
C GLY A 90 4.87 -31.46 16.10
N MET A 91 5.61 -30.62 16.83
CA MET A 91 6.48 -31.06 17.93
C MET A 91 5.66 -31.65 19.11
N ILE A 92 4.55 -31.05 19.48
CA ILE A 92 3.64 -31.59 20.50
C ILE A 92 3.17 -32.99 20.08
N ARG A 93 2.79 -33.19 18.83
CA ARG A 93 2.38 -34.50 18.32
C ARG A 93 3.52 -35.52 18.38
N ALA A 94 4.73 -35.14 17.96
CA ALA A 94 5.90 -36.02 18.03
C ALA A 94 6.17 -36.48 19.44
N PHE A 95 6.21 -35.58 20.42
CA PHE A 95 6.43 -35.92 21.83
C PHE A 95 5.28 -36.72 22.46
N THR A 96 4.03 -36.45 22.05
CA THR A 96 2.89 -37.24 22.50
C THR A 96 2.99 -38.70 21.99
N ASN A 97 3.46 -38.90 20.78
CA ASN A 97 3.68 -40.23 20.22
C ASN A 97 4.80 -41.00 20.98
N ILE A 98 5.90 -40.29 21.31
CA ILE A 98 6.95 -40.87 22.14
C ILE A 98 6.40 -41.33 23.50
N SER A 99 5.58 -40.51 24.14
CA SER A 99 4.98 -40.84 25.45
C SER A 99 4.05 -42.04 25.40
N LYS A 100 3.32 -42.24 24.30
CA LYS A 100 2.35 -43.34 24.14
C LYS A 100 2.98 -44.66 23.70
N TYR A 101 3.95 -44.59 22.81
CA TYR A 101 4.48 -45.75 22.11
C TYR A 101 5.95 -46.05 22.48
N GLY A 102 6.55 -45.19 23.32
CA GLY A 102 7.97 -45.28 23.70
C GLY A 102 8.91 -44.72 22.62
N ALA A 103 10.16 -44.52 23.02
CA ALA A 103 11.20 -43.98 22.13
C ALA A 103 11.73 -45.01 21.10
N GLY A 104 11.08 -46.17 20.99
CA GLY A 104 11.60 -47.29 20.21
C GLY A 104 11.50 -47.16 18.71
N ASP A 105 10.71 -46.20 18.21
CA ASP A 105 10.59 -45.94 16.76
C ASP A 105 11.03 -44.52 16.40
N ALA A 106 12.31 -44.39 16.10
CA ALA A 106 12.92 -43.12 15.70
C ALA A 106 12.25 -42.52 14.42
N ALA A 107 11.64 -43.36 13.57
CA ALA A 107 10.98 -42.93 12.33
C ALA A 107 9.71 -42.12 12.63
N ILE A 108 8.90 -42.48 13.61
CA ILE A 108 7.70 -41.76 14.02
C ILE A 108 8.03 -40.36 14.54
N VAL A 109 9.12 -40.25 15.30
CA VAL A 109 9.61 -38.96 15.84
C VAL A 109 10.15 -38.08 14.72
N ALA A 110 10.96 -38.64 13.84
CA ALA A 110 11.54 -37.92 12.71
C ALA A 110 10.47 -37.38 11.74
N ASP A 111 9.41 -38.16 11.50
CA ASP A 111 8.27 -37.73 10.64
C ASP A 111 7.53 -36.53 11.22
N GLY A 112 7.24 -36.55 12.52
CA GLY A 112 6.60 -35.41 13.21
C GLY A 112 7.46 -34.15 13.22
N ILE A 113 8.79 -34.28 13.35
CA ILE A 113 9.71 -33.13 13.26
C ILE A 113 9.77 -32.60 11.82
N ALA A 114 9.85 -33.49 10.83
CA ALA A 114 9.88 -33.10 9.41
C ALA A 114 8.60 -32.35 9.01
N GLU A 115 7.42 -32.85 9.42
CA GLU A 115 6.14 -32.17 9.19
C GLU A 115 6.13 -30.77 9.84
N ALA A 116 6.63 -30.63 11.06
CA ALA A 116 6.72 -29.37 11.78
C ALA A 116 7.61 -28.34 11.03
N LEU A 117 8.78 -28.76 10.57
CA LEU A 117 9.71 -27.91 9.81
C LEU A 117 9.12 -27.50 8.46
N LEU A 118 8.39 -28.40 7.81
CA LEU A 118 7.73 -28.11 6.52
C LEU A 118 6.70 -27.01 6.63
N THR A 119 5.94 -26.94 7.72
CA THR A 119 4.95 -25.87 7.95
C THR A 119 5.60 -24.49 8.10
N THR A 120 6.76 -24.41 8.78
CA THR A 120 7.55 -23.17 8.86
C THR A 120 8.07 -22.75 7.49
N ALA A 121 8.61 -23.69 6.71
CA ALA A 121 9.06 -23.43 5.35
C ALA A 121 7.92 -22.93 4.45
N ALA A 122 6.71 -23.53 4.55
CA ALA A 122 5.53 -23.09 3.81
C ALA A 122 5.12 -21.66 4.17
N GLY A 123 5.10 -21.30 5.45
CA GLY A 123 4.80 -19.95 5.91
C GLY A 123 5.76 -18.90 5.34
N LEU A 124 7.05 -19.22 5.29
CA LEU A 124 8.08 -18.35 4.72
C LEU A 124 7.99 -18.27 3.19
N MET A 125 7.69 -19.38 2.50
CA MET A 125 7.49 -19.38 1.05
C MET A 125 6.33 -18.50 0.61
N ILE A 126 5.33 -18.29 1.45
CA ILE A 126 4.24 -17.35 1.19
C ILE A 126 4.68 -15.91 1.50
N ALA A 127 5.30 -15.67 2.65
CA ALA A 127 5.65 -14.33 3.11
C ALA A 127 6.68 -13.63 2.22
N ILE A 128 7.69 -14.33 1.75
CA ILE A 128 8.83 -13.74 1.00
C ILE A 128 8.37 -13.07 -0.31
N PRO A 129 7.64 -13.74 -1.22
CA PRO A 129 7.18 -13.08 -2.45
C PRO A 129 6.17 -11.95 -2.17
N VAL A 130 5.33 -12.10 -1.15
CA VAL A 130 4.36 -11.06 -0.77
C VAL A 130 5.06 -9.80 -0.27
N ILE A 131 6.16 -9.92 0.49
CA ILE A 131 7.00 -8.76 0.91
C ILE A 131 7.53 -8.00 -0.32
N VAL A 132 8.02 -8.70 -1.33
CA VAL A 132 8.55 -8.07 -2.54
C VAL A 132 7.47 -7.26 -3.26
N VAL A 133 6.29 -7.86 -3.44
CA VAL A 133 5.13 -7.20 -4.07
C VAL A 133 4.66 -6.01 -3.22
N TYR A 134 4.56 -6.18 -1.91
CA TYR A 134 4.19 -5.11 -0.97
C TYR A 134 5.11 -3.90 -1.09
N ASN A 135 6.43 -4.11 -1.03
CA ASN A 135 7.40 -3.03 -1.15
C ASN A 135 7.32 -2.31 -2.50
N TYR A 136 7.11 -3.05 -3.58
CA TYR A 136 6.94 -2.45 -4.91
C TYR A 136 5.68 -1.57 -4.98
N LEU A 137 4.55 -2.07 -4.50
CA LEU A 137 3.28 -1.33 -4.50
C LEU A 137 3.32 -0.13 -3.57
N ASN A 138 3.95 -0.26 -2.40
CA ASN A 138 4.10 0.84 -1.45
C ASN A 138 4.90 2.00 -2.05
N ARG A 139 6.01 1.71 -2.72
CA ARG A 139 6.80 2.72 -3.43
C ARG A 139 6.01 3.40 -4.56
N ARG A 140 5.15 2.66 -5.23
CA ARG A 140 4.27 3.26 -6.26
C ARG A 140 3.24 4.19 -5.65
N LEU A 141 2.69 3.85 -4.49
CA LEU A 141 1.75 4.69 -3.75
C LEU A 141 2.44 5.99 -3.30
N GLU A 142 3.59 5.90 -2.64
CA GLU A 142 4.41 7.05 -2.23
C GLU A 142 4.73 7.97 -3.42
N LYS A 143 5.07 7.39 -4.57
CA LYS A 143 5.32 8.18 -5.79
C LYS A 143 4.08 8.93 -6.26
N MET A 144 2.91 8.30 -6.21
CA MET A 144 1.65 8.96 -6.57
C MET A 144 1.33 10.12 -5.60
N GLU A 145 1.50 9.92 -4.31
CA GLU A 145 1.30 10.96 -3.30
C GLU A 145 2.22 12.15 -3.53
N ASN A 146 3.50 11.91 -3.77
CA ASN A 146 4.48 12.94 -4.08
C ASN A 146 4.15 13.69 -5.38
N GLU A 147 3.63 13.01 -6.41
CA GLU A 147 3.18 13.64 -7.65
C GLU A 147 1.97 14.53 -7.42
N ILE A 148 1.00 14.10 -6.61
CA ILE A 148 -0.17 14.91 -6.23
C ILE A 148 0.30 16.17 -5.49
N ASP A 149 1.14 16.00 -4.50
CA ASP A 149 1.67 17.09 -3.68
C ASP A 149 2.43 18.12 -4.54
N ASP A 150 3.30 17.65 -5.42
CA ASP A 150 4.09 18.51 -6.32
C ASP A 150 3.21 19.30 -7.30
N VAL A 151 2.24 18.67 -7.94
CA VAL A 151 1.34 19.35 -8.89
C VAL A 151 0.47 20.36 -8.16
N VAL A 152 -0.14 19.99 -7.06
CA VAL A 152 -1.06 20.86 -6.33
C VAL A 152 -0.33 22.01 -5.65
N THR A 153 0.86 21.79 -5.10
CA THR A 153 1.69 22.87 -4.53
C THR A 153 2.05 23.92 -5.60
N ASN A 154 2.36 23.49 -6.81
CA ASN A 154 2.60 24.44 -7.91
C ASN A 154 1.30 25.20 -8.30
N ILE A 155 0.15 24.56 -8.28
CA ILE A 155 -1.15 25.23 -8.51
C ILE A 155 -1.40 26.29 -7.43
N ILE A 156 -1.19 25.94 -6.15
CA ILE A 156 -1.32 26.87 -5.03
C ILE A 156 -0.43 28.09 -5.23
N ASN A 157 0.81 27.90 -5.65
CA ASN A 157 1.75 28.99 -5.92
C ASN A 157 1.27 29.91 -7.05
N ILE A 158 0.57 29.36 -8.06
CA ILE A 158 -0.05 30.16 -9.13
C ILE A 158 -1.24 30.97 -8.60
N PHE A 159 -2.09 30.38 -7.75
CA PHE A 159 -3.25 31.04 -7.16
C PHE A 159 -2.88 32.21 -6.23
N ARG A 160 -1.67 32.18 -5.67
CA ARG A 160 -1.14 33.24 -4.79
C ARG A 160 -0.58 34.44 -5.52
N ARG A 161 -0.31 34.33 -6.81
CA ARG A 161 0.18 35.45 -7.67
C ARG A 161 -0.98 36.24 -8.24
#